data_5420ff3bd967649d94e59a155314c278
#
_entry.id   5420ff3bd967649d94e59a155314c278
#
_cell.length_a   1.000
_cell.length_b   1.000
_cell.length_c   1.000
_cell.angle_alpha   90.00
_cell.angle_beta   90.00
_cell.angle_gamma   90.00
#
_symmetry.space_group_name_H-M   'P 1'
#
loop_
_entity.id
_entity.type
_entity.pdbx_description
1 polymer ?
#
loop_
_entity_poly.entity_id
_entity_poly.type
_entity_poly.pdbx_seq_one_letter_code
_entity_poly.pdbx_strand_id
1 'polypeptide(L)'
;MDAFAALADPVRRDLLRRLARGPARVVDLAADHPISRPAVSKHLRLLSDAGLVVADDRGRERHYRTATAGLTPVRALLDELAGPTPPISERMLDGLDLEVRRTGREHRAAPPIHQEETG
;
A
#
# COMPACT_ATOMS: atom_id res chain seq x y z
N MET A 1 14.79 -9.62 4.41
CA MET A 1 13.62 -9.08 5.14
C MET A 1 12.36 -9.59 4.49
N ASP A 2 11.39 -10.02 5.26
CA ASP A 2 10.13 -10.49 4.70
C ASP A 2 9.11 -9.35 4.64
N ALA A 3 7.95 -9.63 4.06
CA ALA A 3 6.93 -8.62 3.86
C ALA A 3 6.43 -8.05 5.19
N PHE A 4 6.31 -8.89 6.22
CA PHE A 4 5.82 -8.41 7.51
C PHE A 4 6.76 -7.39 8.13
N ALA A 5 8.05 -7.69 8.10
CA ALA A 5 9.05 -6.77 8.64
C ALA A 5 9.10 -5.48 7.81
N ALA A 6 8.99 -5.61 6.50
CA ALA A 6 8.99 -4.43 5.62
C ALA A 6 7.80 -3.52 5.90
N LEU A 7 6.64 -4.09 6.21
CA LEU A 7 5.43 -3.34 6.49
C LEU A 7 5.36 -2.80 7.91
N ALA A 8 6.30 -3.19 8.76
CA ALA A 8 6.28 -2.75 10.16
C ALA A 8 6.68 -1.28 10.33
N ASP A 9 7.38 -0.72 9.36
CA ASP A 9 7.86 0.66 9.46
C ASP A 9 6.87 1.63 8.81
N PRO A 10 6.47 2.71 9.51
CA PRO A 10 5.49 3.64 8.95
C PRO A 10 5.99 4.39 7.71
N VAL A 11 7.29 4.69 7.64
CA VAL A 11 7.82 5.38 6.46
C VAL A 11 7.73 4.47 5.24
N ARG A 12 8.05 3.19 5.41
CA ARG A 12 7.94 2.26 4.29
C ARG A 12 6.49 2.08 3.84
N ARG A 13 5.54 2.09 4.78
CA ARG A 13 4.13 2.05 4.40
C ARG A 13 3.71 3.28 3.59
N ASP A 14 4.22 4.45 3.98
CA ASP A 14 3.91 5.68 3.24
C ASP A 14 4.51 5.66 1.85
N LEU A 15 5.73 5.16 1.70
CA LEU A 15 6.34 5.02 0.38
C LEU A 15 5.51 4.09 -0.50
N LEU A 16 5.03 2.99 0.06
CA LEU A 16 4.18 2.07 -0.68
C LEU A 16 2.87 2.71 -1.10
N ARG A 17 2.25 3.51 -0.22
CA ARG A 17 1.03 4.23 -0.57
C ARG A 17 1.26 5.17 -1.73
N ARG A 18 2.38 5.88 -1.70
CA ARG A 18 2.73 6.79 -2.78
C ARG A 18 2.93 6.04 -4.10
N LEU A 19 3.68 4.93 -4.05
CA LEU A 19 3.95 4.14 -5.24
C LEU A 19 2.71 3.43 -5.77
N ALA A 20 1.74 3.17 -4.92
CA ALA A 20 0.48 2.59 -5.36
C ALA A 20 -0.29 3.52 -6.30
N ARG A 21 0.00 4.81 -6.25
CA ARG A 21 -0.62 5.79 -7.14
C ARG A 21 0.09 5.92 -8.47
N GLY A 22 1.30 5.37 -8.58
CA GLY A 22 2.07 5.39 -9.82
C GLY A 22 3.55 5.33 -9.54
N PRO A 23 4.34 4.96 -10.54
CA PRO A 23 5.79 4.88 -10.38
C PRO A 23 6.40 6.22 -10.01
N ALA A 24 7.54 6.18 -9.32
CA ALA A 24 8.24 7.38 -8.90
C ALA A 24 9.72 7.11 -8.74
N ARG A 25 10.52 8.15 -8.84
CA ARG A 25 11.95 8.10 -8.62
C ARG A 25 12.26 8.44 -7.18
N VAL A 26 13.51 8.13 -6.75
CA VAL A 26 13.94 8.48 -5.39
C VAL A 26 13.77 9.97 -5.14
N VAL A 27 14.13 10.81 -6.12
CA VAL A 27 14.04 12.26 -5.93
C VAL A 27 12.59 12.70 -5.70
N ASP A 28 11.65 12.07 -6.39
CA ASP A 28 10.24 12.40 -6.23
C ASP A 28 9.75 12.00 -4.83
N LEU A 29 10.16 10.82 -4.39
CA LEU A 29 9.76 10.30 -3.09
C LEU A 29 10.38 11.12 -1.96
N ALA A 30 11.63 11.52 -2.11
CA ALA A 30 12.30 12.33 -1.09
C ALA A 30 11.66 13.73 -0.99
N ALA A 31 11.14 14.24 -2.10
CA ALA A 31 10.46 15.54 -2.08
C ALA A 31 9.15 15.48 -1.31
N ASP A 32 8.50 14.32 -1.31
CA ASP A 32 7.20 14.14 -0.67
C ASP A 32 7.29 13.71 0.79
N HIS A 33 8.49 13.37 1.26
CA HIS A 33 8.66 12.82 2.62
C HIS A 33 9.75 13.57 3.35
N PRO A 34 9.64 13.72 4.67
CA PRO A 34 10.64 14.46 5.46
C PRO A 34 11.86 13.59 5.79
N ILE A 35 12.40 12.93 4.79
CA ILE A 35 13.58 12.09 4.95
C ILE A 35 14.53 12.33 3.78
N SER A 36 15.80 11.99 3.98
CA SER A 36 16.82 12.21 2.96
C SER A 36 16.74 11.20 1.83
N ARG A 37 17.35 11.54 0.68
CA ARG A 37 17.41 10.60 -0.42
C ARG A 37 18.10 9.29 -0.06
N PRO A 38 19.24 9.31 0.68
CA PRO A 38 19.85 8.05 1.10
C PRO A 38 18.90 7.20 1.96
N ALA A 39 18.10 7.82 2.83
CA ALA A 39 17.13 7.09 3.63
C ALA A 39 16.03 6.48 2.77
N VAL A 40 15.53 7.23 1.78
CA VAL A 40 14.54 6.71 0.83
C VAL A 40 15.12 5.51 0.09
N SER A 41 16.36 5.65 -0.41
CA SER A 41 17.00 4.55 -1.13
C SER A 41 17.14 3.30 -0.26
N LYS A 42 17.47 3.47 1.01
CA LYS A 42 17.59 2.34 1.93
C LYS A 42 16.25 1.66 2.12
N HIS A 43 15.21 2.44 2.35
CA HIS A 43 13.87 1.87 2.52
C HIS A 43 13.41 1.14 1.26
N LEU A 44 13.68 1.71 0.09
CA LEU A 44 13.30 1.08 -1.16
C LEU A 44 14.04 -0.24 -1.38
N ARG A 45 15.31 -0.31 -0.97
CA ARG A 45 16.05 -1.56 -1.07
C ARG A 45 15.43 -2.63 -0.19
N LEU A 46 15.06 -2.27 1.03
CA LEU A 46 14.40 -3.21 1.94
C LEU A 46 13.06 -3.67 1.40
N LEU A 47 12.29 -2.74 0.82
CA LEU A 47 11.02 -3.09 0.20
C LEU A 47 11.21 -3.98 -1.02
N SER A 48 12.25 -3.73 -1.80
CA SER A 48 12.57 -4.55 -2.95
C SER A 48 12.97 -5.96 -2.53
N ASP A 49 13.79 -6.08 -1.49
CA ASP A 49 14.19 -7.37 -0.95
C ASP A 49 12.99 -8.17 -0.47
N ALA A 50 11.97 -7.50 0.02
CA ALA A 50 10.74 -8.15 0.49
C ALA A 50 9.76 -8.44 -0.65
N GLY A 51 10.07 -8.04 -1.87
CA GLY A 51 9.20 -8.28 -3.02
C GLY A 51 8.02 -7.33 -3.12
N LEU A 52 8.08 -6.18 -2.45
CA LEU A 52 6.97 -5.23 -2.42
C LEU A 52 7.12 -4.10 -3.42
N VAL A 53 8.33 -3.87 -3.93
CA VAL A 53 8.57 -2.91 -5.01
C VAL A 53 9.55 -3.52 -5.99
N VAL A 54 9.51 -3.01 -7.21
CA VAL A 54 10.51 -3.34 -8.23
C VAL A 54 10.99 -2.04 -8.85
N ALA A 55 12.22 -2.08 -9.34
CA ALA A 55 12.82 -0.94 -10.01
C ALA A 55 12.85 -1.19 -11.51
N ASP A 56 12.46 -0.20 -12.27
CA ASP A 56 12.54 -0.21 -13.73
C ASP A 56 13.49 0.88 -14.15
N ASP A 57 14.52 0.51 -14.92
CA ASP A 57 15.44 1.49 -15.46
C ASP A 57 14.87 2.06 -16.76
N ARG A 58 14.80 3.38 -16.82
CA ARG A 58 14.30 4.10 -18.00
C ARG A 58 15.38 5.10 -18.43
N GLY A 59 16.23 4.65 -19.32
CA GLY A 59 17.38 5.45 -19.69
C GLY A 59 18.31 5.62 -18.51
N ARG A 60 18.51 6.86 -18.09
CA ARG A 60 19.37 7.15 -16.93
C ARG A 60 18.61 7.23 -15.62
N GLU A 61 17.30 7.05 -15.66
CA GLU A 61 16.47 7.17 -14.49
C GLU A 61 16.02 5.80 -14.01
N ARG A 62 15.89 5.67 -12.72
CA ARG A 62 15.37 4.47 -12.11
C ARG A 62 14.02 4.81 -11.46
N HIS A 63 12.98 4.14 -11.92
CA HIS A 63 11.64 4.33 -11.42
C HIS A 63 11.25 3.11 -10.59
N TYR A 64 10.62 3.35 -9.45
CA TYR A 64 10.15 2.29 -8.58
C TYR A 64 8.63 2.19 -8.71
N ARG A 65 8.12 0.98 -8.63
CA ARG A 65 6.68 0.73 -8.62
C ARG A 65 6.36 -0.40 -7.67
N THR A 66 5.11 -0.48 -7.25
CA THR A 66 4.69 -1.55 -6.35
C THR A 66 4.70 -2.89 -7.08
N ALA A 67 5.00 -3.94 -6.31
CA ALA A 67 4.90 -5.31 -6.77
C ALA A 67 4.04 -6.05 -5.75
N THR A 68 2.88 -6.53 -6.16
CA THR A 68 1.93 -7.10 -5.22
C THR A 68 2.21 -8.55 -4.87
N ALA A 69 3.09 -9.21 -5.62
CA ALA A 69 3.41 -10.61 -5.35
C ALA A 69 3.96 -10.81 -3.94
N GLY A 70 4.71 -9.84 -3.43
CA GLY A 70 5.27 -9.92 -2.08
C GLY A 70 4.23 -9.86 -0.98
N LEU A 71 3.00 -9.48 -1.30
CA LEU A 71 1.93 -9.40 -0.30
C LEU A 71 1.21 -10.73 -0.09
N THR A 72 1.52 -11.74 -0.86
CA THR A 72 0.84 -13.04 -0.74
C THR A 72 0.86 -13.60 0.68
N PRO A 73 2.01 -13.64 1.40
CA PRO A 73 1.98 -14.16 2.76
C PRO A 73 1.18 -13.29 3.72
N VAL A 74 1.11 -11.98 3.46
CA VAL A 74 0.31 -11.07 4.29
C VAL A 74 -1.18 -11.37 4.10
N ARG A 75 -1.60 -11.54 2.85
CA ARG A 75 -3.00 -11.89 2.58
C ARG A 75 -3.36 -13.22 3.18
N ALA A 76 -2.45 -14.19 3.09
CA ALA A 76 -2.69 -15.51 3.68
C ALA A 76 -2.90 -15.41 5.17
N LEU A 77 -2.09 -14.62 5.86
CA LEU A 77 -2.25 -14.43 7.30
C LEU A 77 -3.58 -13.75 7.62
N LEU A 78 -3.95 -12.75 6.86
CA LEU A 78 -5.23 -12.06 7.09
C LEU A 78 -6.39 -13.02 6.91
N ASP A 79 -6.33 -13.90 5.92
CA ASP A 79 -7.37 -14.91 5.69
C ASP A 79 -7.44 -15.88 6.86
N GLU A 80 -6.30 -16.26 7.43
CA GLU A 80 -6.28 -17.15 8.59
C GLU A 80 -6.91 -16.50 9.81
N LEU A 81 -6.67 -15.20 9.98
CA LEU A 81 -7.11 -14.51 11.19
C LEU A 81 -8.53 -13.99 11.10
N ALA A 82 -8.95 -13.54 9.93
CA ALA A 82 -10.23 -12.88 9.76
C ALA A 82 -11.16 -13.59 8.77
N GLY A 83 -10.68 -14.69 8.20
CA GLY A 83 -11.40 -15.38 7.14
C GLY A 83 -11.18 -14.70 5.81
N PRO A 84 -11.49 -15.40 4.69
CA PRO A 84 -11.26 -14.83 3.37
C PRO A 84 -12.13 -13.59 3.18
N THR A 85 -11.55 -12.62 2.45
CA THR A 85 -12.28 -11.42 2.11
C THR A 85 -13.40 -11.81 1.14
N PRO A 86 -14.66 -11.51 1.48
CA PRO A 86 -15.75 -11.88 0.58
C PRO A 86 -15.68 -11.07 -0.70
N PRO A 87 -16.10 -11.64 -1.83
CA PRO A 87 -16.17 -10.89 -3.05
C PRO A 87 -17.21 -9.78 -2.93
N ILE A 88 -17.06 -8.75 -3.70
CA ILE A 88 -18.06 -7.70 -3.75
C ILE A 88 -19.32 -8.31 -4.34
N SER A 89 -20.40 -8.31 -3.55
CA SER A 89 -21.65 -8.91 -3.96
C SER A 89 -22.64 -7.81 -4.28
N GLU A 90 -23.71 -8.22 -4.94
CA GLU A 90 -24.79 -7.28 -5.20
C GLU A 90 -25.33 -6.68 -3.94
N ARG A 91 -25.41 -7.46 -2.89
CA ARG A 91 -25.86 -6.96 -1.62
C ARG A 91 -24.96 -5.85 -1.10
N MET A 92 -23.65 -6.05 -1.20
CA MET A 92 -22.72 -5.02 -0.77
C MET A 92 -22.83 -3.78 -1.63
N LEU A 93 -22.94 -3.97 -2.92
CA LEU A 93 -23.06 -2.85 -3.83
C LEU A 93 -24.35 -2.08 -3.59
N ASP A 94 -25.42 -2.78 -3.37
CA ASP A 94 -26.69 -2.15 -3.08
C ASP A 94 -26.62 -1.33 -1.79
N GLY A 95 -25.98 -1.88 -0.79
CA GLY A 95 -25.85 -1.19 0.47
C GLY A 95 -24.95 0.00 0.39
N LEU A 96 -23.89 -0.12 -0.39
CA LEU A 96 -22.93 0.97 -0.48
C LEU A 96 -23.40 2.07 -1.39
N ASP A 97 -23.97 1.73 -2.51
CA ASP A 97 -24.29 2.77 -3.44
C ASP A 97 -25.46 3.60 -2.99
N LEU A 98 -26.17 3.14 -2.05
CA LEU A 98 -27.25 3.90 -1.51
C LEU A 98 -26.79 4.97 -0.60
N GLU A 99 -25.72 4.69 0.04
CA GLU A 99 -25.25 5.65 0.94
C GLU A 99 -23.91 6.03 0.68
N VAL A 100 -23.32 5.41 0.06
CA VAL A 100 -22.10 5.59 -0.04
C VAL A 100 -21.63 6.37 -0.81
N ARG A 101 -21.70 6.44 -1.09
CA ARG A 101 -21.27 6.88 -1.65
C ARG A 101 -21.28 7.92 -1.21
N ARG A 102 -21.52 8.00 -0.46
CA ARG A 102 -21.53 8.79 0.14
C ARG A 102 -20.62 8.81 1.08
N THR A 103 -20.18 8.48 1.33
CA THR A 103 -19.32 8.41 2.02
C THR A 103 -18.10 8.23 1.87
N GLY A 104 -18.27 8.18 2.05
CA GLY A 104 -17.41 7.58 1.90
C GLY A 104 -16.54 7.79 2.13
N ARG A 105 -16.88 7.78 2.18
CA ARG A 105 -16.45 7.48 2.42
C ARG A 105 -15.87 7.57 3.09
N GLU A 106 -16.68 7.59 3.48
CA GLU A 106 -16.51 7.19 4.09
C GLU A 106 -15.72 6.73 4.52
N HIS A 107 -16.01 6.70 4.61
CA HIS A 107 -15.39 5.78 5.00
C HIS A 107 -14.63 5.69 5.13
N ARG A 108 -14.92 5.67 5.20
CA ARG A 108 -14.40 5.08 5.32
C ARG A 108 -13.82 5.15 5.72
N ALA A 109 -14.55 5.48 6.11
CA ALA A 109 -14.20 5.04 6.38
C ALA A 109 -13.69 4.82 7.01
N ALA A 110 -14.07 4.83 7.15
CA ALA A 110 -13.76 4.29 7.63
C ALA A 110 -13.41 4.09 8.16
N PRO A 111 -13.81 3.95 8.30
CA PRO A 111 -13.37 3.32 8.75
C PRO A 111 -13.12 3.09 9.16
N PRO A 112 -13.72 3.07 9.08
CA PRO A 112 -13.34 2.47 9.43
C PRO A 112 -13.06 2.20 9.72
N ILE A 113 -13.68 2.45 9.79
CA ILE A 113 -13.49 1.89 9.93
C ILE A 113 -12.99 1.97 10.16
N HIS A 114 -13.21 1.95 9.19
CA HIS A 114 -12.78 1.80 9.24
C HIS A 114 -12.21 2.28 9.62
N GLN A 115 -12.35 2.55 9.87
CA GLN A 115 -11.96 2.66 9.91
C GLN A 115 -11.49 2.93 10.28
N GLU A 116 -11.67 3.22 9.95
CA GLU A 116 -11.32 3.22 10.06
C GLU A 116 -10.93 3.38 10.36
N GLU A 117 -11.10 3.63 10.20
CA GLU A 117 -10.84 3.54 10.30
C GLU A 117 -10.46 3.62 10.59
N THR A 118 -10.63 3.93 10.25
CA THR A 118 -10.41 3.82 10.37
C THR A 118 -10.01 3.72 10.65
N GLY A 119 -10.22 4.34 10.10
CA GLY A 119 -10.24 4.01 10.27
C GLY A 119 -9.86 3.76 10.63
#